data_90b18b4b0d0459c665ca9b6d8e452dae
#
_entry.id   90b18b4b0d0459c665ca9b6d8e452dae
#
_cell.length_a   1.000
_cell.length_b   1.000
_cell.length_c   1.000
_cell.angle_alpha   90.00
_cell.angle_beta   90.00
_cell.angle_gamma   90.00
#
_symmetry.space_group_name_H-M   'P 1'
#
loop_
_entity.id
_entity.type
_entity.pdbx_description
1 polymer ?
#
loop_
_entity_poly.entity_id
_entity_poly.type
_entity_poly.pdbx_seq_one_letter_code
_entity_poly.pdbx_strand_id
1 'polypeptide(L)'
;MTPGSSATGHHDALAPAPLREIGRCIRALPGFPGPGWWLLTVAVFGVNLASMTGSSTLLGRSVDLISGLSVPGFGSGRDGFTFLLVVVGALMFLELVTRPAATYLMLTATRRLSVDLRRRCLGATLEAPIPDVLQLGTGNVITRLTKDIDTAYRTVQGIGPRVVVTALMFPFTFVALTLVSPWYLLLLLLLPAIFAIPVKRTLTALPAATNALSTAQARRNNMLLDTIRGMPTIRSFGVRRWAVERLERNSWFTVRREADRIPLFLRLIGTGYLAYGVLLSGAIAMSTWLVADGVLTTGQAAAAIVLVVRLEIHVFNVLIFTGEIQNALTALGRAVSLAMLSDNAIDAPAPADCTESPEVRIENLGFRYPGGAAIIDDLSLTLEPGTMTALVGASGAGKSTLAGLIAGLQRPSSGTISIGGTDTSTVPDTWTARQVSLISQEVHLFSGTLRDDLRMASPEADDATLIGALTRVGLGPDSPGWQRWLPGGLDTLIGAGHDDLAPEVEQQISLARMILIDPPVLIMDEATSEAGSDNARSLELAAQEVARGRTSLVVAHRLDQAVTADRIILMDHGAVFEDGSHRELLSARGRYADLYARWSGSRDDG
;
A
#
# COMPACT_ATOMS: atom_id res chain seq x y z
N MET A 1 -38.97 3.72 10.86
CA MET A 1 -38.00 2.62 10.80
C MET A 1 -36.82 3.08 10.00
N THR A 2 -35.80 3.60 10.66
CA THR A 2 -34.52 4.01 10.08
C THR A 2 -33.66 2.77 9.81
N PRO A 3 -33.11 2.56 8.61
CA PRO A 3 -32.22 1.43 8.35
C PRO A 3 -30.87 1.71 8.99
N GLY A 4 -30.49 0.85 9.95
CA GLY A 4 -29.20 0.87 10.61
C GLY A 4 -28.04 0.76 9.61
N SER A 5 -27.10 1.65 9.75
CA SER A 5 -25.83 1.69 9.06
C SER A 5 -24.89 0.62 9.64
N SER A 6 -24.88 -0.57 9.07
CA SER A 6 -23.79 -1.51 9.23
C SER A 6 -22.99 -1.60 7.91
N ALA A 7 -22.27 -0.53 7.62
CA ALA A 7 -21.17 -0.58 6.67
C ALA A 7 -19.87 -0.58 7.49
N THR A 8 -19.35 -1.76 7.80
CA THR A 8 -17.95 -1.93 8.18
C THR A 8 -17.09 -1.59 6.97
N GLY A 9 -16.95 -0.29 6.70
CA GLY A 9 -15.88 0.24 5.89
C GLY A 9 -14.60 0.05 6.72
N HIS A 10 -13.68 -0.77 6.26
CA HIS A 10 -12.30 -0.67 6.70
C HIS A 10 -11.88 0.78 6.44
N HIS A 11 -11.92 1.61 7.47
CA HIS A 11 -11.28 2.92 7.44
C HIS A 11 -9.80 2.63 7.21
N ASP A 12 -9.27 3.18 6.12
CA ASP A 12 -7.83 3.16 5.82
C ASP A 12 -7.14 3.78 7.05
N ALA A 13 -6.48 2.97 7.86
CA ALA A 13 -5.97 3.37 9.18
C ALA A 13 -4.92 4.49 9.10
N LEU A 14 -4.31 4.69 7.91
CA LEU A 14 -3.38 5.76 7.63
C LEU A 14 -3.95 6.71 6.56
N ALA A 15 -4.15 7.97 6.95
CA ALA A 15 -4.47 9.05 6.01
C ALA A 15 -3.30 9.27 5.02
N PRO A 16 -3.58 9.74 3.78
CA PRO A 16 -2.52 10.11 2.84
C PRO A 16 -1.64 11.23 3.43
N ALA A 17 -0.32 11.08 3.31
CA ALA A 17 0.64 12.09 3.77
C ALA A 17 0.41 13.45 3.08
N PRO A 18 0.57 14.58 3.80
CA PRO A 18 0.46 15.91 3.24
C PRO A 18 1.59 16.20 2.25
N LEU A 19 1.38 17.15 1.32
CA LEU A 19 2.33 17.48 0.25
C LEU A 19 3.75 17.81 0.75
N ARG A 20 3.86 18.39 1.95
CA ARG A 20 5.17 18.72 2.55
C ARG A 20 5.97 17.47 2.90
N GLU A 21 5.32 16.46 3.46
CA GLU A 21 5.95 15.18 3.81
C GLU A 21 6.27 14.37 2.56
N ILE A 22 5.37 14.34 1.57
CA ILE A 22 5.66 13.75 0.26
C ILE A 22 6.93 14.35 -0.33
N GLY A 23 7.03 15.68 -0.35
CA GLY A 23 8.21 16.38 -0.87
C GLY A 23 9.49 16.08 -0.08
N ARG A 24 9.40 15.96 1.25
CA ARG A 24 10.54 15.62 2.12
C ARG A 24 11.00 14.18 1.89
N CYS A 25 10.06 13.24 1.89
CA CYS A 25 10.34 11.82 1.67
C CYS A 25 11.00 11.59 0.31
N ILE A 26 10.44 12.15 -0.77
CA ILE A 26 10.99 11.99 -2.13
C ILE A 26 12.39 12.60 -2.26
N ARG A 27 12.64 13.77 -1.66
CA ARG A 27 13.98 14.41 -1.69
C ARG A 27 15.03 13.62 -0.92
N ALA A 28 14.62 12.85 0.08
CA ALA A 28 15.50 12.00 0.87
C ALA A 28 15.84 10.67 0.18
N LEU A 29 15.18 10.32 -0.96
CA LEU A 29 15.47 9.09 -1.69
C LEU A 29 16.85 9.18 -2.37
N PRO A 30 17.66 8.10 -2.36
CA PRO A 30 19.00 8.08 -2.99
C PRO A 30 18.98 8.43 -4.48
N GLY A 31 17.93 8.02 -5.20
CA GLY A 31 17.75 8.30 -6.62
C GLY A 31 17.20 9.70 -6.95
N PHE A 32 17.04 10.59 -5.95
CA PHE A 32 16.56 11.94 -6.21
C PHE A 32 17.59 12.71 -7.03
N PRO A 33 17.20 13.30 -8.19
CA PRO A 33 18.14 13.96 -9.08
C PRO A 33 18.78 15.19 -8.44
N GLY A 34 20.10 15.28 -8.56
CA GLY A 34 20.85 16.48 -8.13
C GLY A 34 20.53 17.73 -8.95
N PRO A 35 20.98 18.93 -8.49
CA PRO A 35 20.68 20.20 -9.14
C PRO A 35 21.18 20.29 -10.59
N GLY A 36 22.30 19.66 -10.91
CA GLY A 36 22.83 19.61 -12.29
C GLY A 36 21.91 18.87 -13.26
N TRP A 37 21.27 17.80 -12.81
CA TRP A 37 20.28 17.10 -13.61
C TRP A 37 19.02 17.95 -13.87
N TRP A 38 18.55 18.68 -12.85
CA TRP A 38 17.42 19.60 -13.00
C TRP A 38 17.73 20.71 -13.99
N LEU A 39 18.93 21.31 -13.88
CA LEU A 39 19.40 22.32 -14.83
C LEU A 39 19.44 21.78 -16.26
N LEU A 40 20.02 20.59 -16.46
CA LEU A 40 20.05 19.94 -17.78
C LEU A 40 18.63 19.71 -18.32
N THR A 41 17.74 19.16 -17.51
CA THR A 41 16.37 18.84 -17.92
C THR A 41 15.60 20.11 -18.30
N VAL A 42 15.68 21.16 -17.47
CA VAL A 42 15.06 22.47 -17.75
C VAL A 42 15.67 23.11 -19.00
N ALA A 43 16.99 23.03 -19.18
CA ALA A 43 17.65 23.55 -20.38
C ALA A 43 17.18 22.84 -21.66
N VAL A 44 17.09 21.49 -21.63
CA VAL A 44 16.63 20.71 -22.79
C VAL A 44 15.16 21.02 -23.12
N PHE A 45 14.28 21.13 -22.10
CA PHE A 45 12.89 21.59 -22.29
C PHE A 45 12.84 23.04 -22.81
N GLY A 46 13.68 23.91 -22.27
CA GLY A 46 13.79 25.31 -22.73
C GLY A 46 14.21 25.41 -24.18
N VAL A 47 15.25 24.69 -24.61
CA VAL A 47 15.68 24.61 -26.01
C VAL A 47 14.58 24.06 -26.91
N ASN A 48 13.89 23.00 -26.46
CA ASN A 48 12.75 22.44 -27.20
C ASN A 48 11.65 23.48 -27.44
N LEU A 49 11.26 24.22 -26.39
CA LEU A 49 10.23 25.26 -26.49
C LEU A 49 10.68 26.49 -27.27
N ALA A 50 11.92 26.91 -27.12
CA ALA A 50 12.50 28.01 -27.93
C ALA A 50 12.51 27.64 -29.41
N SER A 51 12.90 26.41 -29.74
CA SER A 51 12.89 25.91 -31.13
C SER A 51 11.47 25.84 -31.69
N MET A 52 10.53 25.35 -30.92
CA MET A 52 9.11 25.25 -31.27
C MET A 52 8.48 26.65 -31.48
N THR A 53 8.76 27.59 -30.59
CA THR A 53 8.24 28.95 -30.67
C THR A 53 8.92 29.74 -31.80
N GLY A 54 10.24 29.59 -31.94
CA GLY A 54 11.03 30.22 -32.99
C GLY A 54 10.64 29.76 -34.40
N SER A 55 10.49 28.43 -34.58
CA SER A 55 10.04 27.88 -35.88
C SER A 55 8.66 28.40 -36.28
N SER A 56 7.74 28.53 -35.32
CA SER A 56 6.40 29.07 -35.53
C SER A 56 6.40 30.54 -35.91
N THR A 57 7.22 31.34 -35.23
CA THR A 57 7.37 32.78 -35.52
C THR A 57 7.98 33.02 -36.88
N LEU A 58 9.04 32.27 -37.22
CA LEU A 58 9.70 32.38 -38.53
C LEU A 58 8.80 31.89 -39.67
N LEU A 59 8.03 30.82 -39.45
CA LEU A 59 7.05 30.33 -40.42
C LEU A 59 6.01 31.41 -40.75
N GLY A 60 5.50 32.14 -39.75
CA GLY A 60 4.62 33.28 -39.97
C GLY A 60 5.31 34.38 -40.81
N ARG A 61 6.58 34.69 -40.51
CA ARG A 61 7.36 35.70 -41.26
C ARG A 61 7.71 35.32 -42.69
N SER A 62 7.58 34.06 -43.07
CA SER A 62 7.73 33.63 -44.46
C SER A 62 6.74 34.33 -45.39
N VAL A 63 5.57 34.74 -44.88
CA VAL A 63 4.55 35.50 -45.60
C VAL A 63 5.08 36.89 -46.04
N ASP A 64 5.89 37.55 -45.22
CA ASP A 64 6.49 38.83 -45.54
C ASP A 64 7.46 38.72 -46.74
N LEU A 65 8.29 37.65 -46.76
CA LEU A 65 9.20 37.38 -47.88
C LEU A 65 8.46 37.07 -49.17
N ILE A 66 7.36 36.34 -49.12
CA ILE A 66 6.50 36.04 -50.27
C ILE A 66 5.85 37.32 -50.79
N SER A 67 5.48 38.25 -49.89
CA SER A 67 4.91 39.57 -50.25
C SER A 67 5.94 40.59 -50.72
N GLY A 68 7.21 40.18 -50.87
CA GLY A 68 8.31 41.06 -51.37
C GLY A 68 8.93 41.98 -50.30
N LEU A 69 8.54 41.83 -49.03
CA LEU A 69 9.10 42.57 -47.91
C LEU A 69 10.43 41.94 -47.45
N SER A 70 11.34 42.76 -46.94
CA SER A 70 12.57 42.26 -46.31
C SER A 70 12.32 41.84 -44.84
N VAL A 71 12.85 40.69 -44.44
CA VAL A 71 12.83 40.24 -43.05
C VAL A 71 14.21 40.47 -42.43
N PRO A 72 14.31 41.18 -41.29
CA PRO A 72 15.57 41.39 -40.60
C PRO A 72 16.32 40.08 -40.35
N GLY A 73 17.60 40.02 -40.77
CA GLY A 73 18.45 38.83 -40.66
C GLY A 73 18.33 37.81 -41.80
N PHE A 74 17.29 37.91 -42.66
CA PHE A 74 17.05 36.96 -43.75
C PHE A 74 17.10 37.62 -45.15
N GLY A 75 17.08 38.95 -45.20
CA GLY A 75 17.10 39.67 -46.45
C GLY A 75 15.74 39.71 -47.16
N SER A 76 15.74 39.67 -48.51
CA SER A 76 14.53 39.70 -49.34
C SER A 76 14.65 38.75 -50.53
N GLY A 77 13.50 38.45 -51.14
CA GLY A 77 13.43 37.62 -52.35
C GLY A 77 13.65 36.11 -52.08
N ARG A 78 14.02 35.40 -53.17
CA ARG A 78 14.12 33.94 -53.18
C ARG A 78 15.20 33.37 -52.25
N ASP A 79 16.35 34.03 -52.16
CA ASP A 79 17.48 33.59 -51.33
C ASP A 79 17.16 33.75 -49.84
N GLY A 80 16.55 34.87 -49.45
CA GLY A 80 16.08 35.10 -48.09
C GLY A 80 15.02 34.10 -47.67
N PHE A 81 14.08 33.76 -48.57
CA PHE A 81 13.06 32.72 -48.31
C PHE A 81 13.68 31.35 -48.14
N THR A 82 14.63 30.95 -49.02
CA THR A 82 15.33 29.67 -48.92
C THR A 82 16.10 29.56 -47.61
N PHE A 83 16.83 30.63 -47.22
CA PHE A 83 17.58 30.65 -45.95
C PHE A 83 16.65 30.55 -44.74
N LEU A 84 15.50 31.25 -44.74
CA LEU A 84 14.51 31.15 -43.67
C LEU A 84 13.96 29.73 -43.57
N LEU A 85 13.65 29.06 -44.68
CA LEU A 85 13.16 27.66 -44.67
C LEU A 85 14.21 26.69 -44.09
N VAL A 86 15.50 26.89 -44.42
CA VAL A 86 16.58 26.09 -43.84
C VAL A 86 16.65 26.26 -42.33
N VAL A 87 16.55 27.52 -41.83
CA VAL A 87 16.55 27.79 -40.38
C VAL A 87 15.32 27.20 -39.71
N VAL A 88 14.13 27.32 -40.29
CA VAL A 88 12.90 26.67 -39.77
C VAL A 88 13.09 25.16 -39.73
N GLY A 89 13.64 24.57 -40.79
CA GLY A 89 13.94 23.12 -40.83
C GLY A 89 14.93 22.70 -39.74
N ALA A 90 15.98 23.51 -39.50
CA ALA A 90 16.94 23.24 -38.42
C ALA A 90 16.30 23.33 -37.02
N LEU A 91 15.44 24.34 -36.79
CA LEU A 91 14.69 24.44 -35.53
C LEU A 91 13.71 23.28 -35.32
N MET A 92 13.00 22.86 -36.38
CA MET A 92 12.12 21.70 -36.32
C MET A 92 12.89 20.39 -36.05
N PHE A 93 14.07 20.26 -36.64
CA PHE A 93 14.96 19.13 -36.36
C PHE A 93 15.45 19.16 -34.92
N LEU A 94 15.83 20.34 -34.40
CA LEU A 94 16.22 20.50 -33.00
C LEU A 94 15.05 20.17 -32.03
N GLU A 95 13.82 20.59 -32.37
CA GLU A 95 12.60 20.18 -31.64
C GLU A 95 12.43 18.67 -31.65
N LEU A 96 12.61 18.02 -32.81
CA LEU A 96 12.49 16.55 -32.97
C LEU A 96 13.48 15.78 -32.07
N VAL A 97 14.70 16.30 -31.91
CA VAL A 97 15.75 15.65 -31.09
C VAL A 97 15.57 15.96 -29.59
N THR A 98 15.30 17.23 -29.27
CA THR A 98 15.23 17.65 -27.85
C THR A 98 14.01 17.15 -27.13
N ARG A 99 12.88 16.97 -27.80
CA ARG A 99 11.62 16.47 -27.19
C ARG A 99 11.75 15.06 -26.61
N PRO A 100 12.21 14.03 -27.36
CA PRO A 100 12.43 12.71 -26.80
C PRO A 100 13.56 12.70 -25.76
N ALA A 101 14.61 13.52 -25.93
CA ALA A 101 15.69 13.61 -24.95
C ALA A 101 15.19 14.12 -23.59
N ALA A 102 14.42 15.21 -23.57
CA ALA A 102 13.79 15.72 -22.33
C ALA A 102 12.87 14.69 -21.69
N THR A 103 12.06 14.00 -22.50
CA THR A 103 11.18 12.93 -22.02
C THR A 103 11.98 11.78 -21.42
N TYR A 104 13.04 11.34 -22.07
CA TYR A 104 13.92 10.26 -21.60
C TYR A 104 14.58 10.59 -20.25
N LEU A 105 15.11 11.82 -20.11
CA LEU A 105 15.68 12.28 -18.84
C LEU A 105 14.65 12.20 -17.71
N MET A 106 13.44 12.70 -17.94
CA MET A 106 12.38 12.69 -16.93
C MET A 106 11.94 11.27 -16.57
N LEU A 107 11.78 10.38 -17.55
CA LEU A 107 11.34 9.01 -17.33
C LEU A 107 12.38 8.18 -16.57
N THR A 108 13.67 8.35 -16.88
CA THR A 108 14.74 7.63 -16.17
C THR A 108 14.82 8.01 -14.70
N ALA A 109 14.69 9.29 -14.38
CA ALA A 109 14.64 9.77 -12.99
C ALA A 109 13.41 9.21 -12.26
N THR A 110 12.24 9.28 -12.89
CA THR A 110 11.00 8.78 -12.30
C THR A 110 11.05 7.26 -12.01
N ARG A 111 11.68 6.48 -12.90
CA ARG A 111 11.89 5.03 -12.68
C ARG A 111 12.77 4.75 -11.46
N ARG A 112 13.89 5.46 -11.32
CA ARG A 112 14.78 5.33 -10.16
C ARG A 112 14.04 5.65 -8.86
N LEU A 113 13.34 6.78 -8.82
CA LEU A 113 12.53 7.19 -7.67
C LEU A 113 11.45 6.16 -7.31
N SER A 114 10.79 5.55 -8.31
CA SER A 114 9.79 4.50 -8.08
C SER A 114 10.38 3.25 -7.41
N VAL A 115 11.58 2.83 -7.83
CA VAL A 115 12.28 1.68 -7.23
C VAL A 115 12.72 2.00 -5.79
N ASP A 116 13.31 3.19 -5.59
CA ASP A 116 13.78 3.60 -4.27
C ASP A 116 12.62 3.80 -3.28
N LEU A 117 11.48 4.33 -3.75
CA LEU A 117 10.29 4.46 -2.91
C LEU A 117 9.76 3.08 -2.50
N ARG A 118 9.70 2.11 -3.43
CA ARG A 118 9.30 0.73 -3.08
C ARG A 118 10.23 0.11 -2.06
N ARG A 119 11.55 0.27 -2.25
CA ARG A 119 12.54 -0.23 -1.29
C ARG A 119 12.35 0.39 0.09
N ARG A 120 12.14 1.71 0.14
CA ARG A 120 11.88 2.42 1.40
C ARG A 120 10.56 1.99 2.04
N CYS A 121 9.47 1.85 1.27
CA CYS A 121 8.19 1.36 1.79
C CYS A 121 8.31 -0.07 2.33
N LEU A 122 9.02 -0.95 1.62
CA LEU A 122 9.25 -2.32 2.07
C LEU A 122 10.09 -2.35 3.36
N GLY A 123 11.20 -1.62 3.39
CA GLY A 123 12.03 -1.49 4.59
C GLY A 123 11.23 -0.96 5.77
N ALA A 124 10.51 0.14 5.58
CA ALA A 124 9.67 0.72 6.63
C ALA A 124 8.57 -0.24 7.12
N THR A 125 8.02 -1.09 6.25
CA THR A 125 7.03 -2.09 6.65
C THR A 125 7.64 -3.21 7.49
N LEU A 126 8.88 -3.61 7.17
CA LEU A 126 9.61 -4.66 7.93
C LEU A 126 10.15 -4.15 9.27
N GLU A 127 10.45 -2.86 9.37
CA GLU A 127 10.97 -2.19 10.57
C GLU A 127 9.87 -1.58 11.44
N ALA A 128 8.65 -1.45 10.90
CA ALA A 128 7.52 -0.87 11.62
C ALA A 128 7.03 -1.80 12.75
N PRO A 129 6.45 -1.22 13.81
CA PRO A 129 5.81 -2.00 14.85
C PRO A 129 4.74 -2.97 14.28
N ILE A 130 4.81 -4.23 14.69
CA ILE A 130 3.91 -5.29 14.21
C ILE A 130 2.43 -4.91 14.37
N PRO A 131 1.98 -4.33 15.51
CA PRO A 131 0.59 -3.90 15.68
C PRO A 131 0.14 -2.90 14.62
N ASP A 132 0.99 -1.96 14.21
CA ASP A 132 0.67 -0.92 13.23
C ASP A 132 0.48 -1.53 11.83
N VAL A 133 1.33 -2.51 11.47
CA VAL A 133 1.23 -3.25 10.20
C VAL A 133 -0.03 -4.12 10.15
N LEU A 134 -0.35 -4.82 11.24
CA LEU A 134 -1.54 -5.67 11.34
C LEU A 134 -2.84 -4.86 11.27
N GLN A 135 -2.89 -3.67 11.92
CA GLN A 135 -4.03 -2.77 11.83
C GLN A 135 -4.28 -2.26 10.40
N LEU A 136 -3.22 -2.02 9.63
CA LEU A 136 -3.34 -1.67 8.21
C LEU A 136 -3.97 -2.79 7.38
N GLY A 137 -3.69 -4.02 7.72
CA GLY A 137 -4.07 -5.21 6.97
C GLY A 137 -3.18 -5.44 5.75
N THR A 138 -2.84 -6.69 5.50
CA THR A 138 -1.92 -7.15 4.44
C THR A 138 -2.32 -6.64 3.04
N GLY A 139 -3.63 -6.64 2.74
CA GLY A 139 -4.15 -6.15 1.46
C GLY A 139 -3.88 -4.68 1.19
N ASN A 140 -3.95 -3.83 2.22
CA ASN A 140 -3.64 -2.40 2.12
C ASN A 140 -2.14 -2.17 1.93
N VAL A 141 -1.29 -2.91 2.66
CA VAL A 141 0.17 -2.84 2.51
C VAL A 141 0.57 -3.22 1.07
N ILE A 142 0.09 -4.36 0.56
CA ILE A 142 0.34 -4.80 -0.82
C ILE A 142 -0.15 -3.75 -1.83
N THR A 143 -1.34 -3.20 -1.63
CA THR A 143 -1.91 -2.18 -2.53
C THR A 143 -1.04 -0.93 -2.58
N ARG A 144 -0.52 -0.46 -1.45
CA ARG A 144 0.35 0.72 -1.37
C ARG A 144 1.72 0.46 -2.00
N LEU A 145 2.31 -0.72 -1.74
CA LEU A 145 3.60 -1.13 -2.33
C LEU A 145 3.55 -1.30 -3.86
N THR A 146 2.42 -1.73 -4.39
CA THR A 146 2.27 -2.05 -5.82
C THR A 146 1.45 -0.99 -6.54
N LYS A 147 0.13 -0.97 -6.35
CA LYS A 147 -0.81 -0.18 -7.13
C LYS A 147 -0.63 1.33 -6.96
N ASP A 148 -0.41 1.82 -5.73
CA ASP A 148 -0.32 3.27 -5.48
C ASP A 148 0.96 3.85 -6.05
N ILE A 149 2.10 3.19 -5.87
CA ILE A 149 3.37 3.61 -6.47
C ILE A 149 3.29 3.52 -8.00
N ASP A 150 2.69 2.45 -8.55
CA ASP A 150 2.49 2.31 -9.99
C ASP A 150 1.57 3.38 -10.56
N THR A 151 0.51 3.75 -9.85
CA THR A 151 -0.40 4.81 -10.26
C THR A 151 0.33 6.14 -10.35
N ALA A 152 1.09 6.51 -9.32
CA ALA A 152 1.91 7.72 -9.33
C ALA A 152 2.95 7.70 -10.46
N TYR A 153 3.67 6.59 -10.62
CA TYR A 153 4.67 6.41 -11.67
C TYR A 153 4.05 6.53 -13.08
N ARG A 154 2.97 5.81 -13.37
CA ARG A 154 2.29 5.83 -14.68
C ARG A 154 1.74 7.20 -15.00
N THR A 155 1.21 7.92 -14.02
CA THR A 155 0.74 9.30 -14.22
C THR A 155 1.90 10.22 -14.60
N VAL A 156 3.02 10.19 -13.87
CA VAL A 156 4.20 10.98 -14.23
C VAL A 156 4.75 10.58 -15.60
N GLN A 157 4.77 9.29 -15.94
CA GLN A 157 5.19 8.80 -17.25
C GLN A 157 4.26 9.29 -18.37
N GLY A 158 2.94 9.21 -18.17
CA GLY A 158 1.94 9.52 -19.20
C GLY A 158 1.77 11.02 -19.47
N ILE A 159 1.69 11.81 -18.42
CA ILE A 159 1.39 13.24 -18.51
C ILE A 159 2.53 14.16 -18.05
N GLY A 160 3.50 13.67 -17.29
CA GLY A 160 4.56 14.51 -16.69
C GLY A 160 5.30 15.39 -17.70
N PRO A 161 5.87 14.85 -18.81
CA PRO A 161 6.51 15.68 -19.82
C PRO A 161 5.56 16.71 -20.42
N ARG A 162 4.28 16.35 -20.62
CA ARG A 162 3.26 17.26 -21.15
C ARG A 162 2.92 18.37 -20.16
N VAL A 163 2.89 18.06 -18.86
CA VAL A 163 2.68 19.07 -17.79
C VAL A 163 3.80 20.09 -17.81
N VAL A 164 5.07 19.65 -17.91
CA VAL A 164 6.23 20.56 -17.98
C VAL A 164 6.16 21.43 -19.23
N VAL A 165 5.94 20.81 -20.40
CA VAL A 165 5.80 21.56 -21.67
C VAL A 165 4.64 22.56 -21.59
N THR A 166 3.49 22.15 -21.06
CA THR A 166 2.31 23.03 -20.93
C THR A 166 2.59 24.19 -19.98
N ALA A 167 3.21 23.95 -18.83
CA ALA A 167 3.54 24.99 -17.86
C ALA A 167 4.52 26.04 -18.43
N LEU A 168 5.50 25.57 -19.21
CA LEU A 168 6.51 26.46 -19.82
C LEU A 168 6.02 27.12 -21.11
N MET A 169 5.06 26.50 -21.82
CA MET A 169 4.58 27.04 -23.10
C MET A 169 3.90 28.42 -22.96
N PHE A 170 3.13 28.62 -21.88
CA PHE A 170 2.48 29.91 -21.63
C PHE A 170 3.47 31.05 -21.50
N PRO A 171 4.51 31.04 -20.65
CA PRO A 171 5.49 32.13 -20.59
C PRO A 171 6.30 32.28 -21.87
N PHE A 172 6.65 31.19 -22.57
CA PHE A 172 7.33 31.29 -23.84
C PHE A 172 6.48 31.96 -24.93
N THR A 173 5.21 31.56 -25.03
CA THR A 173 4.28 32.20 -26.00
C THR A 173 3.98 33.64 -25.61
N PHE A 174 3.88 33.93 -24.29
CA PHE A 174 3.71 35.27 -23.77
C PHE A 174 4.85 36.20 -24.23
N VAL A 175 6.08 35.76 -24.01
CA VAL A 175 7.27 36.52 -24.47
C VAL A 175 7.27 36.67 -26.00
N ALA A 176 7.01 35.59 -26.74
CA ALA A 176 7.01 35.63 -28.20
C ALA A 176 5.95 36.57 -28.77
N LEU A 177 4.73 36.57 -28.25
CA LEU A 177 3.66 37.48 -28.66
C LEU A 177 3.97 38.94 -28.29
N THR A 178 4.55 39.19 -27.11
CA THR A 178 4.96 40.54 -26.69
C THR A 178 6.06 41.11 -27.58
N LEU A 179 6.99 40.26 -28.05
CA LEU A 179 8.02 40.63 -29.01
C LEU A 179 7.45 40.95 -30.41
N VAL A 180 6.31 40.38 -30.79
CA VAL A 180 5.58 40.72 -32.00
C VAL A 180 4.89 42.07 -31.84
N SER A 181 4.07 42.24 -30.80
CA SER A 181 3.46 43.51 -30.40
C SER A 181 2.97 43.44 -28.93
N PRO A 182 3.21 44.50 -28.13
CA PRO A 182 2.72 44.58 -26.75
C PRO A 182 1.20 44.49 -26.61
N TRP A 183 0.46 44.84 -27.65
CA TRP A 183 -1.01 44.79 -27.64
C TRP A 183 -1.58 43.39 -27.39
N TYR A 184 -0.86 42.31 -27.77
CA TYR A 184 -1.27 40.95 -27.49
C TYR A 184 -1.31 40.61 -25.99
N LEU A 185 -0.67 41.44 -25.12
CA LEU A 185 -0.79 41.28 -23.65
C LEU A 185 -2.24 41.40 -23.17
N LEU A 186 -3.00 42.33 -23.78
CA LEU A 186 -4.43 42.51 -23.42
C LEU A 186 -5.23 41.23 -23.69
N LEU A 187 -4.91 40.57 -24.80
CA LEU A 187 -5.56 39.33 -25.19
C LEU A 187 -5.22 38.18 -24.24
N LEU A 188 -3.94 38.10 -23.83
CA LEU A 188 -3.48 37.06 -22.90
C LEU A 188 -4.02 37.25 -21.48
N LEU A 189 -4.25 38.48 -21.03
CA LEU A 189 -4.90 38.78 -19.74
C LEU A 189 -6.38 38.39 -19.71
N LEU A 190 -7.02 38.33 -20.88
CA LEU A 190 -8.43 37.90 -20.99
C LEU A 190 -8.62 36.40 -20.70
N LEU A 191 -7.61 35.56 -21.02
CA LEU A 191 -7.66 34.09 -20.76
C LEU A 191 -7.96 33.75 -19.30
N PRO A 192 -7.16 34.15 -18.31
CA PRO A 192 -7.43 33.84 -16.91
C PRO A 192 -8.76 34.43 -16.42
N ALA A 193 -9.20 35.58 -16.95
CA ALA A 193 -10.46 36.19 -16.60
C ALA A 193 -11.66 35.33 -17.02
N ILE A 194 -11.61 34.73 -18.22
CA ILE A 194 -12.66 33.84 -18.72
C ILE A 194 -12.62 32.47 -18.01
N PHE A 195 -11.43 31.94 -17.74
CA PHE A 195 -11.26 30.60 -17.17
C PHE A 195 -11.45 30.54 -15.67
N ALA A 196 -11.11 31.59 -14.91
CA ALA A 196 -11.01 31.53 -13.45
C ALA A 196 -12.30 31.04 -12.78
N ILE A 197 -13.46 31.56 -13.17
CA ILE A 197 -14.74 31.23 -12.53
C ILE A 197 -15.26 29.85 -12.93
N PRO A 198 -15.38 29.49 -14.22
CA PRO A 198 -15.86 28.17 -14.63
C PRO A 198 -14.94 27.03 -14.18
N VAL A 199 -13.62 27.23 -14.29
CA VAL A 199 -12.63 26.25 -13.86
C VAL A 199 -12.72 26.04 -12.34
N LYS A 200 -12.75 27.11 -11.55
CA LYS A 200 -12.91 27.00 -10.09
C LYS A 200 -14.17 26.23 -9.71
N ARG A 201 -15.31 26.54 -10.31
CA ARG A 201 -16.58 25.84 -10.04
C ARG A 201 -16.51 24.35 -10.39
N THR A 202 -15.91 24.02 -11.52
CA THR A 202 -15.80 22.63 -11.96
C THR A 202 -14.78 21.85 -11.14
N LEU A 203 -13.64 22.46 -10.81
CA LEU A 203 -12.61 21.85 -9.97
C LEU A 203 -13.09 21.56 -8.54
N THR A 204 -14.00 22.38 -8.01
CA THR A 204 -14.61 22.12 -6.69
C THR A 204 -15.69 21.02 -6.72
N ALA A 205 -16.38 20.83 -7.85
CA ALA A 205 -17.43 19.81 -8.00
C ALA A 205 -16.89 18.44 -8.45
N LEU A 206 -15.81 18.42 -9.23
CA LEU A 206 -15.24 17.22 -9.83
C LEU A 206 -14.77 16.16 -8.82
N PRO A 207 -14.12 16.51 -7.69
CA PRO A 207 -13.70 15.54 -6.68
C PRO A 207 -14.87 14.76 -6.07
N ALA A 208 -15.98 15.43 -5.76
CA ALA A 208 -17.16 14.76 -5.20
C ALA A 208 -17.76 13.74 -6.17
N ALA A 209 -17.89 14.11 -7.45
CA ALA A 209 -18.37 13.19 -8.50
C ALA A 209 -17.42 12.03 -8.74
N THR A 210 -16.09 12.28 -8.73
CA THR A 210 -15.07 11.24 -8.91
C THR A 210 -15.04 10.27 -7.72
N ASN A 211 -15.15 10.76 -6.48
CA ASN A 211 -15.24 9.94 -5.28
C ASN A 211 -16.50 9.07 -5.28
N ALA A 212 -17.65 9.63 -5.67
CA ALA A 212 -18.90 8.88 -5.79
C ALA A 212 -18.80 7.74 -6.82
N LEU A 213 -18.14 7.99 -7.96
CA LEU A 213 -17.85 6.96 -8.95
C LEU A 213 -16.90 5.90 -8.42
N SER A 214 -15.79 6.29 -7.77
CA SER A 214 -14.82 5.35 -7.18
C SER A 214 -15.47 4.45 -6.13
N THR A 215 -16.33 5.00 -5.28
CA THR A 215 -17.09 4.24 -4.28
C THR A 215 -18.06 3.25 -4.95
N ALA A 216 -18.74 3.66 -6.02
CA ALA A 216 -19.63 2.77 -6.77
C ALA A 216 -18.85 1.63 -7.46
N GLN A 217 -17.67 1.91 -8.02
CA GLN A 217 -16.78 0.92 -8.61
C GLN A 217 -16.25 -0.08 -7.57
N ALA A 218 -15.82 0.41 -6.40
CA ALA A 218 -15.37 -0.44 -5.29
C ALA A 218 -16.49 -1.38 -4.83
N ARG A 219 -17.72 -0.86 -4.65
CA ARG A 219 -18.88 -1.66 -4.28
C ARG A 219 -19.21 -2.74 -5.31
N ARG A 220 -19.16 -2.41 -6.61
CA ARG A 220 -19.35 -3.38 -7.69
C ARG A 220 -18.28 -4.47 -7.67
N ASN A 221 -17.00 -4.09 -7.52
CA ASN A 221 -15.89 -5.03 -7.50
C ASN A 221 -15.95 -5.98 -6.29
N ASN A 222 -16.28 -5.46 -5.09
CA ASN A 222 -16.50 -6.29 -3.90
C ASN A 222 -17.63 -7.30 -4.10
N MET A 223 -18.72 -6.86 -4.74
CA MET A 223 -19.83 -7.75 -5.04
C MET A 223 -19.48 -8.83 -6.09
N LEU A 224 -18.64 -8.51 -7.09
CA LEU A 224 -18.09 -9.48 -8.02
C LEU A 224 -17.26 -10.54 -7.29
N LEU A 225 -16.35 -10.11 -6.41
CA LEU A 225 -15.53 -11.03 -5.60
C LEU A 225 -16.40 -11.91 -4.70
N ASP A 226 -17.39 -11.33 -4.01
CA ASP A 226 -18.35 -12.05 -3.18
C ASP A 226 -19.10 -13.12 -3.99
N THR A 227 -19.57 -12.75 -5.19
CA THR A 227 -20.28 -13.68 -6.11
C THR A 227 -19.37 -14.81 -6.59
N ILE A 228 -18.09 -14.52 -6.89
CA ILE A 228 -17.12 -15.55 -7.32
C ILE A 228 -16.80 -16.50 -6.16
N ARG A 229 -16.54 -15.96 -4.96
CA ARG A 229 -16.28 -16.78 -3.77
C ARG A 229 -17.50 -17.63 -3.38
N GLY A 230 -18.69 -17.06 -3.49
CA GLY A 230 -19.97 -17.75 -3.23
C GLY A 230 -20.46 -18.66 -4.37
N MET A 231 -19.68 -18.86 -5.45
CA MET A 231 -20.10 -19.63 -6.63
C MET A 231 -20.58 -21.06 -6.28
N PRO A 232 -19.92 -21.83 -5.41
CA PRO A 232 -20.42 -23.13 -4.99
C PRO A 232 -21.81 -23.04 -4.36
N THR A 233 -22.04 -22.07 -3.48
CA THR A 233 -23.34 -21.83 -2.81
C THR A 233 -24.41 -21.43 -3.84
N ILE A 234 -24.11 -20.51 -4.75
CA ILE A 234 -25.03 -20.06 -5.80
C ILE A 234 -25.47 -21.24 -6.68
N ARG A 235 -24.55 -22.16 -6.99
CA ARG A 235 -24.84 -23.36 -7.78
C ARG A 235 -25.67 -24.36 -6.99
N SER A 236 -25.32 -24.64 -5.73
CA SER A 236 -26.03 -25.63 -4.91
C SER A 236 -27.47 -25.20 -4.60
N PHE A 237 -27.70 -23.89 -4.41
CA PHE A 237 -29.05 -23.35 -4.18
C PHE A 237 -29.81 -22.99 -5.46
N GLY A 238 -29.21 -23.10 -6.63
CA GLY A 238 -29.85 -22.78 -7.92
C GLY A 238 -30.21 -21.30 -8.13
N VAL A 239 -29.60 -20.38 -7.34
CA VAL A 239 -29.95 -18.94 -7.32
C VAL A 239 -29.18 -18.08 -8.33
N ARG A 240 -28.80 -18.67 -9.46
CA ARG A 240 -28.04 -17.96 -10.51
C ARG A 240 -28.72 -16.66 -10.97
N ARG A 241 -30.04 -16.67 -11.16
CA ARG A 241 -30.79 -15.50 -11.63
C ARG A 241 -30.71 -14.34 -10.63
N TRP A 242 -30.86 -14.62 -9.35
CA TRP A 242 -30.70 -13.63 -8.28
C TRP A 242 -29.30 -13.00 -8.28
N ALA A 243 -28.24 -13.80 -8.44
CA ALA A 243 -26.86 -13.31 -8.47
C ALA A 243 -26.63 -12.38 -9.68
N VAL A 244 -27.11 -12.75 -10.87
CA VAL A 244 -27.01 -11.94 -12.08
C VAL A 244 -27.76 -10.61 -11.93
N GLU A 245 -29.01 -10.63 -11.47
CA GLU A 245 -29.82 -9.42 -11.27
C GLU A 245 -29.20 -8.47 -10.22
N ARG A 246 -28.58 -9.03 -9.19
CA ARG A 246 -27.87 -8.25 -8.16
C ARG A 246 -26.62 -7.57 -8.73
N LEU A 247 -25.81 -8.28 -9.53
CA LEU A 247 -24.64 -7.72 -10.22
C LEU A 247 -25.04 -6.65 -11.24
N GLU A 248 -26.07 -6.90 -12.01
CA GLU A 248 -26.59 -6.00 -13.03
C GLU A 248 -27.04 -4.67 -12.41
N ARG A 249 -27.84 -4.70 -11.35
CA ARG A 249 -28.27 -3.48 -10.63
C ARG A 249 -27.09 -2.63 -10.16
N ASN A 250 -26.05 -3.25 -9.63
CA ASN A 250 -24.86 -2.51 -9.17
C ASN A 250 -23.98 -2.01 -10.32
N SER A 251 -23.92 -2.75 -11.42
CA SER A 251 -23.26 -2.28 -12.63
C SER A 251 -23.97 -1.06 -13.22
N TRP A 252 -25.31 -1.08 -13.32
CA TRP A 252 -26.10 0.07 -13.75
C TRP A 252 -25.96 1.26 -12.80
N PHE A 253 -25.89 1.04 -11.49
CA PHE A 253 -25.61 2.12 -10.53
C PHE A 253 -24.26 2.78 -10.80
N THR A 254 -23.21 1.99 -11.11
CA THR A 254 -21.88 2.50 -11.47
C THR A 254 -21.93 3.32 -12.77
N VAL A 255 -22.63 2.81 -13.80
CA VAL A 255 -22.81 3.52 -15.08
C VAL A 255 -23.53 4.86 -14.88
N ARG A 256 -24.56 4.90 -14.02
CA ARG A 256 -25.23 6.17 -13.69
C ARG A 256 -24.29 7.16 -13.03
N ARG A 257 -23.46 6.73 -12.07
CA ARG A 257 -22.47 7.60 -11.42
C ARG A 257 -21.41 8.10 -12.40
N GLU A 258 -21.03 7.29 -13.38
CA GLU A 258 -20.16 7.73 -14.47
C GLU A 258 -20.85 8.76 -15.36
N ALA A 259 -22.12 8.52 -15.71
CA ALA A 259 -22.93 9.46 -16.47
C ALA A 259 -23.09 10.81 -15.76
N ASP A 260 -23.25 10.84 -14.41
CA ASP A 260 -23.32 12.06 -13.62
C ASP A 260 -22.05 12.93 -13.73
N ARG A 261 -20.89 12.33 -14.01
CA ARG A 261 -19.61 13.03 -14.20
C ARG A 261 -19.47 13.66 -15.59
N ILE A 262 -20.08 13.06 -16.61
CA ILE A 262 -19.97 13.52 -18.02
C ILE A 262 -20.34 14.99 -18.20
N PRO A 263 -21.47 15.51 -17.66
CA PRO A 263 -21.82 16.92 -17.82
C PRO A 263 -20.80 17.89 -17.23
N LEU A 264 -20.17 17.53 -16.10
CA LEU A 264 -19.11 18.35 -15.49
C LEU A 264 -17.89 18.41 -16.41
N PHE A 265 -17.51 17.29 -16.97
CA PHE A 265 -16.37 17.19 -17.90
C PHE A 265 -16.67 17.94 -19.22
N LEU A 266 -17.89 17.78 -19.78
CA LEU A 266 -18.29 18.50 -20.99
C LEU A 266 -18.36 20.02 -20.77
N ARG A 267 -18.83 20.48 -19.60
CA ARG A 267 -18.80 21.93 -19.25
C ARG A 267 -17.36 22.44 -19.18
N LEU A 268 -16.45 21.66 -18.62
CA LEU A 268 -15.04 22.03 -18.54
C LEU A 268 -14.42 22.17 -19.94
N ILE A 269 -14.61 21.14 -20.78
CA ILE A 269 -14.14 21.15 -22.17
C ILE A 269 -14.81 22.26 -22.97
N GLY A 270 -16.13 22.43 -22.87
CA GLY A 270 -16.86 23.48 -23.57
C GLY A 270 -16.40 24.89 -23.20
N THR A 271 -16.10 25.10 -21.89
CA THR A 271 -15.49 26.36 -21.44
C THR A 271 -14.11 26.56 -22.06
N GLY A 272 -13.30 25.49 -22.17
CA GLY A 272 -12.01 25.51 -22.82
C GLY A 272 -12.10 25.93 -24.29
N TYR A 273 -13.02 25.32 -25.05
CA TYR A 273 -13.26 25.70 -26.46
C TYR A 273 -13.76 27.13 -26.60
N LEU A 274 -14.67 27.57 -25.73
CA LEU A 274 -15.17 28.94 -25.75
C LEU A 274 -14.02 29.94 -25.53
N ALA A 275 -13.21 29.72 -24.50
CA ALA A 275 -12.11 30.60 -24.18
C ALA A 275 -11.02 30.60 -25.27
N TYR A 276 -10.70 29.42 -25.82
CA TYR A 276 -9.79 29.31 -26.95
C TYR A 276 -10.36 30.00 -28.21
N GLY A 277 -11.66 29.83 -28.49
CA GLY A 277 -12.36 30.51 -29.58
C GLY A 277 -12.32 32.03 -29.43
N VAL A 278 -12.54 32.58 -28.26
CA VAL A 278 -12.42 34.00 -27.95
C VAL A 278 -10.97 34.48 -28.14
N LEU A 279 -9.99 33.69 -27.65
CA LEU A 279 -8.58 34.00 -27.80
C LEU A 279 -8.16 34.04 -29.27
N LEU A 280 -8.54 33.03 -30.06
CA LEU A 280 -8.19 32.96 -31.49
C LEU A 280 -8.89 34.03 -32.31
N SER A 281 -10.20 34.24 -32.09
CA SER A 281 -10.95 35.29 -32.77
C SER A 281 -10.42 36.69 -32.42
N GLY A 282 -10.10 36.90 -31.15
CA GLY A 282 -9.47 38.14 -30.67
C GLY A 282 -8.07 38.34 -31.28
N ALA A 283 -7.27 37.28 -31.42
CA ALA A 283 -5.97 37.35 -32.06
C ALA A 283 -6.08 37.73 -33.56
N ILE A 284 -7.04 37.11 -34.27
CA ILE A 284 -7.32 37.43 -35.67
C ILE A 284 -7.77 38.89 -35.81
N ALA A 285 -8.75 39.33 -35.03
CA ALA A 285 -9.27 40.69 -35.07
C ALA A 285 -8.19 41.74 -34.75
N MET A 286 -7.39 41.49 -33.69
CA MET A 286 -6.29 42.35 -33.28
C MET A 286 -5.19 42.39 -34.35
N SER A 287 -4.83 41.23 -34.91
CA SER A 287 -3.85 41.16 -36.03
C SER A 287 -4.32 41.97 -37.25
N THR A 288 -5.61 41.83 -37.63
CA THR A 288 -6.20 42.55 -38.76
C THR A 288 -6.18 44.05 -38.51
N TRP A 289 -6.53 44.50 -37.31
CA TRP A 289 -6.52 45.90 -36.93
C TRP A 289 -5.10 46.48 -36.93
N LEU A 290 -4.14 45.81 -36.33
CA LEU A 290 -2.74 46.26 -36.28
C LEU A 290 -2.05 46.27 -37.65
N VAL A 291 -2.45 45.40 -38.58
CA VAL A 291 -1.96 45.43 -39.98
C VAL A 291 -2.60 46.59 -40.73
N ALA A 292 -3.91 46.85 -40.55
CA ALA A 292 -4.60 47.97 -41.18
C ALA A 292 -4.03 49.33 -40.75
N ASP A 293 -3.63 49.47 -39.48
CA ASP A 293 -2.98 50.64 -38.91
C ASP A 293 -1.46 50.74 -39.29
N GLY A 294 -0.93 49.78 -40.02
CA GLY A 294 0.49 49.76 -40.43
C GLY A 294 1.48 49.47 -39.29
N VAL A 295 1.01 49.02 -38.13
CA VAL A 295 1.86 48.70 -36.98
C VAL A 295 2.55 47.34 -37.14
N LEU A 296 1.87 46.38 -37.81
CA LEU A 296 2.41 45.05 -38.08
C LEU A 296 2.44 44.73 -39.56
N THR A 297 3.40 43.91 -39.98
CA THR A 297 3.38 43.28 -41.29
C THR A 297 2.40 42.09 -41.30
N THR A 298 1.98 41.67 -42.50
CA THR A 298 1.14 40.48 -42.69
C THR A 298 1.80 39.21 -42.15
N GLY A 299 3.12 39.10 -42.27
CA GLY A 299 3.87 37.97 -41.72
C GLY A 299 3.98 37.99 -40.19
N GLN A 300 4.08 39.16 -39.57
CA GLN A 300 4.05 39.29 -38.11
C GLN A 300 2.66 38.90 -37.55
N ALA A 301 1.60 39.34 -38.22
CA ALA A 301 0.24 38.94 -37.89
C ALA A 301 0.03 37.43 -38.01
N ALA A 302 0.51 36.83 -39.11
CA ALA A 302 0.46 35.38 -39.31
C ALA A 302 1.24 34.62 -38.21
N ALA A 303 2.43 35.13 -37.84
CA ALA A 303 3.22 34.55 -36.74
C ALA A 303 2.46 34.58 -35.42
N ALA A 304 1.81 35.68 -35.07
CA ALA A 304 1.01 35.80 -33.86
C ALA A 304 -0.18 34.82 -33.83
N ILE A 305 -0.89 34.68 -34.96
CA ILE A 305 -1.99 33.73 -35.10
C ILE A 305 -1.49 32.28 -34.92
N VAL A 306 -0.39 31.88 -35.54
CA VAL A 306 0.21 30.53 -35.41
C VAL A 306 0.62 30.25 -33.95
N LEU A 307 1.18 31.23 -33.24
CA LEU A 307 1.52 31.10 -31.83
C LEU A 307 0.28 30.87 -30.96
N VAL A 308 -0.83 31.56 -31.24
CA VAL A 308 -2.10 31.38 -30.54
C VAL A 308 -2.72 30.01 -30.87
N VAL A 309 -2.68 29.61 -32.14
CA VAL A 309 -3.17 28.26 -32.55
C VAL A 309 -2.47 27.14 -31.78
N ARG A 310 -1.16 27.25 -31.57
CA ARG A 310 -0.39 26.27 -30.81
C ARG A 310 -0.74 26.21 -29.32
N LEU A 311 -1.38 27.23 -28.76
CA LEU A 311 -1.85 27.20 -27.35
C LEU A 311 -3.06 26.27 -27.12
N GLU A 312 -3.79 25.88 -28.16
CA GLU A 312 -4.98 25.05 -28.06
C GLU A 312 -4.75 23.82 -27.16
N ILE A 313 -3.80 22.96 -27.53
CA ILE A 313 -3.52 21.72 -26.81
C ILE A 313 -3.11 21.96 -25.35
N HIS A 314 -2.41 23.09 -25.06
CA HIS A 314 -1.95 23.42 -23.73
C HIS A 314 -3.08 23.92 -22.83
N VAL A 315 -4.04 24.66 -23.40
CA VAL A 315 -5.26 25.07 -22.71
C VAL A 315 -6.04 23.83 -22.24
N PHE A 316 -6.23 22.86 -23.13
CA PHE A 316 -6.94 21.62 -22.77
C PHE A 316 -6.15 20.74 -21.81
N ASN A 317 -4.83 20.69 -21.96
CA ASN A 317 -3.97 19.93 -21.04
C ASN A 317 -4.10 20.43 -19.59
N VAL A 318 -4.17 21.74 -19.35
CA VAL A 318 -4.38 22.29 -17.98
C VAL A 318 -5.66 21.74 -17.36
N LEU A 319 -6.73 21.63 -18.14
CA LEU A 319 -8.04 21.17 -17.67
C LEU A 319 -8.04 19.66 -17.39
N ILE A 320 -7.41 18.87 -18.26
CA ILE A 320 -7.42 17.40 -18.17
C ILE A 320 -6.47 16.91 -17.07
N PHE A 321 -5.28 17.50 -16.96
CA PHE A 321 -4.24 17.00 -16.04
C PHE A 321 -4.56 17.20 -14.57
N THR A 322 -5.44 18.13 -14.22
CA THR A 322 -5.77 18.42 -12.82
C THR A 322 -6.27 17.17 -12.08
N GLY A 323 -7.18 16.40 -12.70
CA GLY A 323 -7.70 15.17 -12.09
C GLY A 323 -6.64 14.07 -11.97
N GLU A 324 -5.82 13.89 -12.99
CA GLU A 324 -4.75 12.89 -13.01
C GLU A 324 -3.66 13.20 -11.96
N ILE A 325 -3.28 14.47 -11.84
CA ILE A 325 -2.30 14.93 -10.84
C ILE A 325 -2.84 14.70 -9.44
N GLN A 326 -4.13 15.02 -9.17
CA GLN A 326 -4.74 14.81 -7.87
C GLN A 326 -4.77 13.32 -7.49
N ASN A 327 -5.14 12.44 -8.41
CA ASN A 327 -5.13 11.00 -8.20
C ASN A 327 -3.72 10.48 -7.89
N ALA A 328 -2.71 10.93 -8.65
CA ALA A 328 -1.33 10.56 -8.43
C ALA A 328 -0.79 11.04 -7.08
N LEU A 329 -1.11 12.28 -6.68
CA LEU A 329 -0.71 12.83 -5.38
C LEU A 329 -1.36 12.09 -4.22
N THR A 330 -2.63 11.68 -4.34
CA THR A 330 -3.32 10.88 -3.33
C THR A 330 -2.69 9.49 -3.20
N ALA A 331 -2.43 8.82 -4.32
CA ALA A 331 -1.77 7.51 -4.34
C ALA A 331 -0.34 7.60 -3.75
N LEU A 332 0.42 8.63 -4.16
CA LEU A 332 1.76 8.87 -3.64
C LEU A 332 1.73 9.20 -2.15
N GLY A 333 0.73 9.97 -1.68
CA GLY A 333 0.52 10.26 -0.27
C GLY A 333 0.32 9.00 0.56
N ARG A 334 -0.47 8.03 0.07
CA ARG A 334 -0.66 6.74 0.74
C ARG A 334 0.62 5.89 0.77
N ALA A 335 1.39 5.88 -0.33
CA ALA A 335 2.67 5.19 -0.36
C ALA A 335 3.69 5.83 0.60
N VAL A 336 3.74 7.15 0.67
CA VAL A 336 4.63 7.87 1.60
C VAL A 336 4.21 7.65 3.05
N SER A 337 2.91 7.61 3.37
CA SER A 337 2.46 7.25 4.73
C SER A 337 2.97 5.86 5.14
N LEU A 338 3.02 4.90 4.20
CA LEU A 338 3.62 3.58 4.46
C LEU A 338 5.14 3.67 4.66
N ALA A 339 5.83 4.49 3.86
CA ALA A 339 7.28 4.71 3.97
C ALA A 339 7.71 5.40 5.28
N MET A 340 6.76 5.99 6.00
CA MET A 340 6.98 6.66 7.30
C MET A 340 6.50 5.82 8.48
N LEU A 341 6.03 4.59 8.24
CA LEU A 341 5.46 3.75 9.30
C LEU A 341 6.51 3.35 10.33
N SER A 342 7.76 3.16 9.90
CA SER A 342 8.88 2.88 10.80
C SER A 342 9.25 4.04 11.73
N ASP A 343 8.81 5.27 11.43
CA ASP A 343 9.05 6.43 12.30
C ASP A 343 8.29 6.29 13.65
N ASN A 344 7.32 5.37 13.75
CA ASN A 344 6.60 5.02 14.98
C ASN A 344 7.33 3.98 15.84
N ALA A 345 8.40 3.36 15.34
CA ALA A 345 9.19 2.41 16.11
C ALA A 345 9.84 3.09 17.32
N ILE A 346 9.90 2.37 18.42
CA ILE A 346 10.57 2.86 19.62
C ILE A 346 12.08 2.84 19.37
N ASP A 347 12.67 4.02 19.27
CA ASP A 347 14.13 4.20 19.12
C ASP A 347 14.80 4.25 20.50
N ALA A 348 14.71 3.13 21.23
CA ALA A 348 15.38 2.95 22.50
C ALA A 348 16.41 1.83 22.40
N PRO A 349 17.52 1.90 23.14
CA PRO A 349 18.47 0.79 23.18
C PRO A 349 17.76 -0.45 23.75
N ALA A 350 17.78 -1.54 23.01
CA ALA A 350 17.22 -2.80 23.47
C ALA A 350 18.00 -3.30 24.70
N PRO A 351 17.32 -3.70 25.80
CA PRO A 351 17.99 -4.34 26.93
C PRO A 351 18.59 -5.69 26.48
N ALA A 352 19.44 -6.26 27.33
CA ALA A 352 19.97 -7.61 27.08
C ALA A 352 18.82 -8.62 26.98
N ASP A 353 19.00 -9.62 26.12
CA ASP A 353 18.02 -10.70 26.00
C ASP A 353 18.02 -11.54 27.28
N CYS A 354 16.87 -12.07 27.64
CA CYS A 354 16.75 -12.98 28.79
C CYS A 354 17.49 -14.29 28.45
N THR A 355 18.40 -14.70 29.33
CA THR A 355 19.19 -15.94 29.17
C THR A 355 18.55 -17.14 29.84
N GLU A 356 17.59 -16.92 30.73
CA GLU A 356 16.82 -17.93 31.44
C GLU A 356 15.33 -17.71 31.17
N SER A 357 14.51 -18.68 31.50
CA SER A 357 13.04 -18.56 31.40
C SER A 357 12.53 -17.44 32.29
N PRO A 358 12.10 -16.28 31.75
CA PRO A 358 11.70 -15.13 32.57
C PRO A 358 10.27 -15.29 33.10
N GLU A 359 9.99 -14.58 34.20
CA GLU A 359 8.61 -14.29 34.59
C GLU A 359 7.94 -13.39 33.55
N VAL A 360 6.68 -13.67 33.21
CA VAL A 360 5.83 -12.75 32.45
C VAL A 360 4.75 -12.22 33.38
N ARG A 361 4.78 -10.92 33.67
CA ARG A 361 3.85 -10.25 34.58
C ARG A 361 2.93 -9.32 33.80
N ILE A 362 1.66 -9.44 34.04
CA ILE A 362 0.58 -8.69 33.42
C ILE A 362 -0.16 -7.96 34.55
N GLU A 363 -0.30 -6.63 34.46
CA GLU A 363 -0.91 -5.81 35.49
C GLU A 363 -1.99 -4.90 34.91
N ASN A 364 -3.22 -5.00 35.42
CA ASN A 364 -4.38 -4.17 35.07
C ASN A 364 -4.62 -4.05 33.55
N LEU A 365 -4.40 -5.16 32.83
CA LEU A 365 -4.45 -5.21 31.38
C LEU A 365 -5.86 -4.99 30.86
N GLY A 366 -6.02 -3.99 30.01
CA GLY A 366 -7.24 -3.78 29.23
C GLY A 366 -6.96 -3.76 27.73
N PHE A 367 -7.87 -4.35 26.96
CA PHE A 367 -7.77 -4.33 25.50
C PHE A 367 -9.11 -4.27 24.81
N ARG A 368 -9.13 -3.49 23.71
CA ARG A 368 -10.29 -3.31 22.83
C ARG A 368 -9.83 -3.21 21.38
N TYR A 369 -10.48 -3.98 20.48
CA TYR A 369 -10.28 -3.77 19.04
C TYR A 369 -10.90 -2.44 18.59
N PRO A 370 -10.35 -1.79 17.55
CA PRO A 370 -10.89 -0.54 17.04
C PRO A 370 -12.39 -0.64 16.71
N GLY A 371 -13.21 0.21 17.34
CA GLY A 371 -14.66 0.23 17.15
C GLY A 371 -15.43 -0.92 17.82
N GLY A 372 -14.77 -1.82 18.57
CA GLY A 372 -15.37 -2.94 19.30
C GLY A 372 -15.61 -2.69 20.78
N ALA A 373 -16.25 -3.67 21.44
CA ALA A 373 -16.34 -3.73 22.90
C ALA A 373 -14.98 -4.11 23.52
N ALA A 374 -14.82 -3.86 24.83
CA ALA A 374 -13.67 -4.38 25.57
C ALA A 374 -13.68 -5.90 25.55
N ILE A 375 -12.53 -6.51 25.27
CA ILE A 375 -12.34 -7.97 25.25
C ILE A 375 -11.62 -8.43 26.51
N ILE A 376 -10.68 -7.63 26.97
CA ILE A 376 -9.98 -7.81 28.23
C ILE A 376 -10.22 -6.54 29.05
N ASP A 377 -10.59 -6.69 30.32
CA ASP A 377 -10.88 -5.58 31.22
C ASP A 377 -10.29 -5.89 32.59
N ASP A 378 -9.28 -5.10 32.99
CA ASP A 378 -8.59 -5.18 34.28
C ASP A 378 -8.03 -6.58 34.63
N LEU A 379 -7.36 -7.24 33.66
CA LEU A 379 -6.77 -8.56 33.86
C LEU A 379 -5.37 -8.43 34.45
N SER A 380 -5.12 -9.09 35.59
CA SER A 380 -3.80 -9.23 36.18
C SER A 380 -3.44 -10.72 36.33
N LEU A 381 -2.23 -11.06 35.87
CA LEU A 381 -1.77 -12.45 35.79
C LEU A 381 -0.24 -12.50 35.76
N THR A 382 0.33 -13.52 36.43
CA THR A 382 1.78 -13.81 36.35
C THR A 382 1.99 -15.21 35.79
N LEU A 383 2.84 -15.36 34.76
CA LEU A 383 3.35 -16.67 34.33
C LEU A 383 4.68 -16.92 35.04
N GLU A 384 4.73 -18.00 35.80
CA GLU A 384 5.89 -18.36 36.60
C GLU A 384 7.05 -18.85 35.72
N PRO A 385 8.31 -18.51 36.05
CA PRO A 385 9.48 -18.95 35.29
C PRO A 385 9.54 -20.45 35.07
N GLY A 386 9.77 -20.87 33.83
CA GLY A 386 10.01 -22.27 33.48
C GLY A 386 8.81 -23.21 33.66
N THR A 387 7.60 -22.70 33.91
CA THR A 387 6.36 -23.47 34.06
C THR A 387 5.49 -23.40 32.82
N MET A 388 4.69 -24.43 32.61
CA MET A 388 3.68 -24.49 31.55
C MET A 388 2.30 -24.13 32.13
N THR A 389 1.74 -23.02 31.71
CA THR A 389 0.41 -22.55 32.09
C THR A 389 -0.58 -22.82 30.96
N ALA A 390 -1.66 -23.53 31.25
CA ALA A 390 -2.76 -23.75 30.30
C ALA A 390 -3.85 -22.69 30.47
N LEU A 391 -4.28 -22.09 29.39
CA LEU A 391 -5.35 -21.12 29.33
C LEU A 391 -6.61 -21.75 28.74
N VAL A 392 -7.63 -21.93 29.57
CA VAL A 392 -8.89 -22.62 29.25
C VAL A 392 -10.06 -21.63 29.32
N GLY A 393 -11.10 -21.84 28.55
CA GLY A 393 -12.32 -20.99 28.58
C GLY A 393 -13.14 -21.10 27.31
N ALA A 394 -14.34 -20.54 27.33
CA ALA A 394 -15.24 -20.55 26.19
C ALA A 394 -14.65 -19.81 24.96
N SER A 395 -15.19 -20.10 23.79
CA SER A 395 -14.85 -19.30 22.59
C SER A 395 -15.26 -17.83 22.82
N GLY A 396 -14.38 -16.90 22.52
CA GLY A 396 -14.61 -15.47 22.78
C GLY A 396 -14.25 -15.01 24.20
N ALA A 397 -13.70 -15.87 25.08
CA ALA A 397 -13.25 -15.47 26.41
C ALA A 397 -12.00 -14.54 26.42
N GLY A 398 -11.36 -14.27 25.28
CA GLY A 398 -10.19 -13.40 25.17
C GLY A 398 -8.84 -14.11 25.17
N LYS A 399 -8.79 -15.45 25.10
CA LYS A 399 -7.56 -16.26 25.18
C LYS A 399 -6.52 -15.92 24.11
N SER A 400 -6.89 -16.01 22.83
CA SER A 400 -5.99 -15.70 21.71
C SER A 400 -5.62 -14.21 21.66
N THR A 401 -6.51 -13.34 22.16
CA THR A 401 -6.22 -11.92 22.32
C THR A 401 -5.12 -11.70 23.37
N LEU A 402 -5.21 -12.37 24.51
CA LEU A 402 -4.17 -12.32 25.56
C LEU A 402 -2.84 -12.87 25.04
N ALA A 403 -2.86 -14.00 24.34
CA ALA A 403 -1.71 -14.60 23.69
C ALA A 403 -1.03 -13.59 22.71
N GLY A 404 -1.82 -12.93 21.87
CA GLY A 404 -1.33 -11.91 20.93
C GLY A 404 -0.78 -10.65 21.60
N LEU A 405 -1.34 -10.24 22.74
CA LEU A 405 -0.83 -9.12 23.54
C LEU A 405 0.53 -9.43 24.17
N ILE A 406 0.68 -10.62 24.76
CA ILE A 406 1.97 -11.06 25.34
C ILE A 406 3.04 -11.20 24.24
N ALA A 407 2.65 -11.72 23.07
CA ALA A 407 3.55 -11.86 21.92
C ALA A 407 3.89 -10.51 21.22
N GLY A 408 3.33 -9.37 21.67
CA GLY A 408 3.58 -8.07 21.07
C GLY A 408 2.90 -7.86 19.72
N LEU A 409 1.96 -8.74 19.29
CA LEU A 409 1.21 -8.57 18.05
C LEU A 409 0.14 -7.47 18.16
N GLN A 410 -0.20 -7.06 19.37
CA GLN A 410 -1.16 -6.01 19.68
C GLN A 410 -0.66 -5.18 20.85
N ARG A 411 -1.08 -3.90 20.92
CA ARG A 411 -0.74 -3.05 22.06
C ARG A 411 -1.89 -2.99 23.04
N PRO A 412 -1.61 -3.11 24.36
CA PRO A 412 -2.62 -2.90 25.38
C PRO A 412 -3.31 -1.53 25.25
N SER A 413 -4.61 -1.46 25.57
CA SER A 413 -5.33 -0.19 25.69
C SER A 413 -5.06 0.47 27.06
N SER A 414 -4.77 -0.34 28.09
CA SER A 414 -4.39 0.06 29.46
C SER A 414 -3.61 -1.06 30.12
N GLY A 415 -2.94 -0.77 31.23
CA GLY A 415 -2.10 -1.72 31.96
C GLY A 415 -0.75 -1.96 31.29
N THR A 416 0.01 -2.91 31.85
CA THR A 416 1.39 -3.21 31.41
C THR A 416 1.63 -4.70 31.29
N ILE A 417 2.54 -5.08 30.38
CA ILE A 417 3.08 -6.43 30.25
C ILE A 417 4.58 -6.33 30.40
N SER A 418 5.16 -7.05 31.36
CA SER A 418 6.59 -7.09 31.58
C SER A 418 7.15 -8.51 31.43
N ILE A 419 8.35 -8.63 30.86
CA ILE A 419 9.07 -9.88 30.63
C ILE A 419 10.43 -9.74 31.32
N GLY A 420 10.68 -10.59 32.33
CA GLY A 420 11.90 -10.49 33.13
C GLY A 420 12.07 -9.13 33.79
N GLY A 421 10.96 -8.47 34.18
CA GLY A 421 10.94 -7.13 34.76
C GLY A 421 11.04 -5.97 33.77
N THR A 422 11.16 -6.23 32.48
CA THR A 422 11.20 -5.20 31.42
C THR A 422 9.82 -4.98 30.84
N ASP A 423 9.30 -3.74 30.90
CA ASP A 423 8.01 -3.38 30.29
C ASP A 423 8.12 -3.36 28.76
N THR A 424 7.28 -4.18 28.10
CA THR A 424 7.27 -4.34 26.64
C THR A 424 6.88 -3.06 25.91
N SER A 425 6.20 -2.12 26.56
CA SER A 425 5.81 -0.83 25.96
C SER A 425 6.96 0.16 25.83
N THR A 426 8.08 -0.08 26.52
CA THR A 426 9.25 0.82 26.57
C THR A 426 10.41 0.38 25.70
N VAL A 427 10.33 -0.79 25.09
CA VAL A 427 11.39 -1.42 24.30
C VAL A 427 10.97 -1.60 22.84
N PRO A 428 11.91 -1.72 21.90
CA PRO A 428 11.58 -2.04 20.50
C PRO A 428 10.83 -3.36 20.38
N ASP A 429 9.82 -3.42 19.50
CA ASP A 429 9.03 -4.64 19.22
C ASP A 429 9.93 -5.82 18.81
N THR A 430 11.08 -5.55 18.18
CA THR A 430 12.08 -6.56 17.82
C THR A 430 12.70 -7.24 19.04
N TRP A 431 12.80 -6.56 20.17
CA TRP A 431 13.24 -7.18 21.42
C TRP A 431 12.16 -8.13 21.93
N THR A 432 10.91 -7.68 22.01
CA THR A 432 9.77 -8.55 22.42
C THR A 432 9.67 -9.79 21.53
N ALA A 433 9.82 -9.64 20.21
CA ALA A 433 9.79 -10.77 19.27
C ALA A 433 10.93 -11.78 19.46
N ARG A 434 12.08 -11.37 20.03
CA ARG A 434 13.16 -12.29 20.40
C ARG A 434 12.88 -13.01 21.72
N GLN A 435 12.16 -12.34 22.65
CA GLN A 435 11.85 -12.95 23.95
C GLN A 435 10.65 -13.90 23.87
N VAL A 436 9.65 -13.59 23.04
CA VAL A 436 8.40 -14.34 22.97
C VAL A 436 8.18 -14.88 21.56
N SER A 437 8.03 -16.18 21.44
CA SER A 437 7.58 -16.81 20.19
C SER A 437 6.14 -17.31 20.33
N LEU A 438 5.34 -17.02 19.31
CA LEU A 438 3.95 -17.48 19.21
C LEU A 438 3.80 -18.51 18.09
N ILE A 439 3.32 -19.67 18.41
CA ILE A 439 2.82 -20.65 17.43
C ILE A 439 1.32 -20.42 17.31
N SER A 440 0.87 -19.99 16.12
CA SER A 440 -0.55 -19.80 15.80
C SER A 440 -1.14 -21.05 15.13
N GLN A 441 -2.45 -21.08 15.03
CA GLN A 441 -3.20 -22.15 14.34
C GLN A 441 -2.79 -22.24 12.85
N GLU A 442 -2.65 -21.11 12.18
CA GLU A 442 -2.21 -21.08 10.77
C GLU A 442 -0.67 -21.03 10.72
N VAL A 443 -0.06 -22.08 10.19
CA VAL A 443 1.37 -22.16 9.93
C VAL A 443 1.66 -21.57 8.56
N HIS A 444 2.62 -20.65 8.48
CA HIS A 444 3.10 -20.14 7.20
C HIS A 444 4.46 -20.76 6.84
N LEU A 445 4.53 -21.40 5.67
CA LEU A 445 5.76 -21.88 5.07
C LEU A 445 6.17 -20.95 3.92
N PHE A 446 7.42 -20.49 3.94
CA PHE A 446 7.94 -19.65 2.87
C PHE A 446 8.32 -20.51 1.65
N SER A 447 8.12 -19.94 0.45
CA SER A 447 8.54 -20.62 -0.78
C SER A 447 10.05 -20.77 -0.85
N GLY A 448 10.53 -22.00 -1.02
CA GLY A 448 11.94 -22.33 -1.08
C GLY A 448 12.20 -23.77 -0.66
N THR A 449 13.43 -24.09 -0.27
CA THR A 449 13.73 -25.40 0.30
C THR A 449 13.37 -25.44 1.79
N LEU A 450 13.06 -26.61 2.31
CA LEU A 450 12.87 -26.81 3.76
C LEU A 450 14.09 -26.34 4.57
N ARG A 451 15.30 -26.51 4.01
CA ARG A 451 16.53 -25.97 4.60
C ARG A 451 16.49 -24.46 4.75
N ASP A 452 16.10 -23.72 3.69
CA ASP A 452 16.02 -22.26 3.73
C ASP A 452 14.99 -21.77 4.75
N ASP A 453 13.88 -22.46 4.82
CA ASP A 453 12.79 -22.15 5.74
C ASP A 453 13.19 -22.37 7.22
N LEU A 454 13.87 -23.47 7.53
CA LEU A 454 14.39 -23.72 8.88
C LEU A 454 15.54 -22.78 9.26
N ARG A 455 16.41 -22.42 8.30
CA ARG A 455 17.50 -21.46 8.53
C ARG A 455 17.05 -20.05 8.83
N MET A 456 15.80 -19.69 8.56
CA MET A 456 15.25 -18.42 9.07
C MET A 456 15.23 -18.38 10.61
N ALA A 457 15.01 -19.53 11.24
CA ALA A 457 15.03 -19.66 12.71
C ALA A 457 16.46 -19.66 13.27
N SER A 458 17.41 -20.25 12.56
CA SER A 458 18.83 -20.30 12.94
C SER A 458 19.72 -20.29 11.70
N PRO A 459 20.18 -19.10 11.23
CA PRO A 459 20.90 -18.93 9.98
C PRO A 459 22.22 -19.74 9.88
N GLU A 460 22.88 -19.94 11.01
CA GLU A 460 24.18 -20.65 11.09
C GLU A 460 24.05 -22.16 11.36
N ALA A 461 22.82 -22.68 11.49
CA ALA A 461 22.60 -24.10 11.77
C ALA A 461 23.07 -24.98 10.61
N ASP A 462 23.85 -26.02 10.93
CA ASP A 462 24.23 -27.06 9.97
C ASP A 462 23.06 -28.06 9.75
N ASP A 463 23.18 -28.86 8.72
CA ASP A 463 22.14 -29.83 8.34
C ASP A 463 21.86 -30.86 9.47
N ALA A 464 22.86 -31.20 10.28
CA ALA A 464 22.69 -32.12 11.39
C ALA A 464 21.83 -31.52 12.49
N THR A 465 22.01 -30.24 12.81
CA THR A 465 21.19 -29.47 13.74
C THR A 465 19.75 -29.35 13.25
N LEU A 466 19.55 -29.04 11.96
CA LEU A 466 18.22 -28.94 11.35
C LEU A 466 17.46 -30.28 11.41
N ILE A 467 18.13 -31.39 11.03
CA ILE A 467 17.56 -32.74 11.10
C ILE A 467 17.31 -33.14 12.55
N GLY A 468 18.18 -32.78 13.48
CA GLY A 468 18.01 -33.00 14.91
C GLY A 468 16.74 -32.32 15.45
N ALA A 469 16.49 -31.08 15.07
CA ALA A 469 15.29 -30.35 15.45
C ALA A 469 14.01 -31.02 14.89
N LEU A 470 14.03 -31.40 13.61
CA LEU A 470 12.93 -32.14 12.98
C LEU A 470 12.69 -33.50 13.64
N THR A 471 13.75 -34.21 14.01
CA THR A 471 13.64 -35.53 14.70
C THR A 471 12.99 -35.38 16.07
N ARG A 472 13.31 -34.34 16.84
CA ARG A 472 12.71 -34.07 18.16
C ARG A 472 11.21 -33.84 18.10
N VAL A 473 10.71 -33.29 16.98
CA VAL A 473 9.26 -33.10 16.76
C VAL A 473 8.59 -34.27 16.04
N GLY A 474 9.28 -35.41 15.89
CA GLY A 474 8.75 -36.61 15.25
C GLY A 474 8.76 -36.60 13.72
N LEU A 475 9.47 -35.67 13.09
CA LEU A 475 9.61 -35.54 11.63
C LEU A 475 11.07 -35.83 11.21
N GLY A 476 11.67 -36.89 11.75
CA GLY A 476 13.01 -37.32 11.39
C GLY A 476 13.04 -38.20 10.12
N PRO A 477 14.24 -38.49 9.56
CA PRO A 477 14.40 -39.27 8.32
C PRO A 477 13.72 -40.64 8.32
N ASP A 478 13.59 -41.27 9.49
CA ASP A 478 12.96 -42.58 9.65
C ASP A 478 11.43 -42.50 9.85
N SER A 479 10.87 -41.29 9.95
CA SER A 479 9.43 -41.10 10.18
C SER A 479 8.61 -41.29 8.90
N PRO A 480 7.37 -41.81 8.99
CA PRO A 480 6.48 -41.92 7.84
C PRO A 480 6.17 -40.54 7.20
N GLY A 481 6.11 -39.49 8.02
CA GLY A 481 5.89 -38.11 7.53
C GLY A 481 7.04 -37.64 6.64
N TRP A 482 8.27 -37.85 7.03
CA TRP A 482 9.44 -37.53 6.22
C TRP A 482 9.43 -38.27 4.89
N GLN A 483 9.30 -39.62 4.93
CA GLN A 483 9.33 -40.43 3.71
C GLN A 483 8.24 -40.08 2.71
N ARG A 484 7.07 -39.69 3.19
CA ARG A 484 5.92 -39.36 2.35
C ARG A 484 5.97 -37.93 1.81
N TRP A 485 6.27 -36.95 2.66
CA TRP A 485 6.11 -35.54 2.35
C TRP A 485 7.40 -34.80 2.04
N LEU A 486 8.55 -35.35 2.44
CA LEU A 486 9.87 -34.74 2.28
C LEU A 486 10.84 -35.65 1.49
N PRO A 487 10.48 -36.09 0.28
CA PRO A 487 11.30 -37.07 -0.46
C PRO A 487 12.69 -36.54 -0.83
N GLY A 488 12.86 -35.22 -0.93
CA GLY A 488 14.15 -34.55 -1.13
C GLY A 488 14.86 -34.21 0.18
N GLY A 489 14.35 -34.64 1.34
CA GLY A 489 14.88 -34.25 2.63
C GLY A 489 14.83 -32.73 2.85
N LEU A 490 15.92 -32.14 3.31
CA LEU A 490 16.04 -30.68 3.49
C LEU A 490 15.96 -29.89 2.17
N ASP A 491 16.18 -30.52 1.02
CA ASP A 491 16.09 -29.88 -0.30
C ASP A 491 14.67 -29.97 -0.91
N THR A 492 13.71 -30.56 -0.19
CA THR A 492 12.30 -30.56 -0.59
C THR A 492 11.79 -29.12 -0.73
N LEU A 493 11.19 -28.80 -1.87
CA LEU A 493 10.58 -27.52 -2.13
C LEU A 493 9.21 -27.45 -1.44
N ILE A 494 8.98 -26.37 -0.66
CA ILE A 494 7.77 -26.13 0.14
C ILE A 494 7.24 -24.72 -0.08
N GLY A 495 6.04 -24.46 0.41
CA GLY A 495 5.39 -23.14 0.37
C GLY A 495 4.67 -22.85 -0.94
N ALA A 496 4.34 -21.58 -1.18
CA ALA A 496 3.49 -21.17 -2.28
C ALA A 496 4.04 -21.61 -3.66
N GLY A 497 3.20 -22.29 -4.45
CA GLY A 497 3.56 -22.80 -5.78
C GLY A 497 4.07 -24.24 -5.82
N HIS A 498 4.15 -24.90 -4.68
CA HIS A 498 4.49 -26.32 -4.54
C HIS A 498 3.30 -27.09 -3.95
N ASP A 499 3.43 -28.41 -3.87
CA ASP A 499 2.38 -29.25 -3.29
C ASP A 499 2.15 -28.90 -1.82
N ASP A 500 0.89 -28.79 -1.42
CA ASP A 500 0.52 -28.54 -0.03
C ASP A 500 0.95 -29.71 0.85
N LEU A 501 1.66 -29.43 1.90
CA LEU A 501 2.01 -30.41 2.92
C LEU A 501 0.76 -30.75 3.76
N ALA A 502 0.77 -31.92 4.42
CA ALA A 502 -0.28 -32.22 5.40
C ALA A 502 -0.18 -31.21 6.56
N PRO A 503 -1.31 -30.74 7.11
CA PRO A 503 -1.32 -29.76 8.22
C PRO A 503 -0.47 -30.19 9.41
N GLU A 504 -0.40 -31.47 9.69
CA GLU A 504 0.43 -32.03 10.77
C GLU A 504 1.93 -31.84 10.51
N VAL A 505 2.36 -31.98 9.25
CA VAL A 505 3.76 -31.78 8.85
C VAL A 505 4.12 -30.31 8.92
N GLU A 506 3.22 -29.42 8.50
CA GLU A 506 3.42 -27.97 8.63
C GLU A 506 3.58 -27.56 10.10
N GLN A 507 2.75 -28.12 10.99
CA GLN A 507 2.85 -27.87 12.43
C GLN A 507 4.15 -28.43 13.02
N GLN A 508 4.59 -29.64 12.61
CA GLN A 508 5.89 -30.19 13.03
C GLN A 508 7.06 -29.29 12.57
N ILE A 509 7.03 -28.78 11.35
CA ILE A 509 8.04 -27.81 10.85
C ILE A 509 8.01 -26.53 11.71
N SER A 510 6.85 -26.00 12.05
CA SER A 510 6.71 -24.84 12.93
C SER A 510 7.29 -25.10 14.32
N LEU A 511 7.03 -26.26 14.91
CA LEU A 511 7.60 -26.67 16.19
C LEU A 511 9.13 -26.84 16.11
N ALA A 512 9.66 -27.39 15.00
CA ALA A 512 11.10 -27.49 14.77
C ALA A 512 11.77 -26.11 14.72
N ARG A 513 11.12 -25.12 14.11
CA ARG A 513 11.60 -23.72 14.15
C ARG A 513 11.73 -23.21 15.59
N MET A 514 10.77 -23.53 16.47
CA MET A 514 10.82 -23.13 17.89
C MET A 514 11.98 -23.80 18.64
N ILE A 515 12.30 -25.04 18.32
CA ILE A 515 13.50 -25.70 18.87
C ILE A 515 14.78 -24.98 18.41
N LEU A 516 14.83 -24.52 17.16
CA LEU A 516 15.98 -23.82 16.58
C LEU A 516 16.14 -22.39 17.10
N ILE A 517 15.02 -21.68 17.31
CA ILE A 517 15.01 -20.30 17.87
C ILE A 517 15.36 -20.34 19.37
N ASP A 518 14.90 -21.35 20.09
CA ASP A 518 15.02 -21.52 21.54
C ASP A 518 14.55 -20.29 22.35
N PRO A 519 13.28 -19.84 22.17
CA PRO A 519 12.81 -18.60 22.80
C PRO A 519 12.64 -18.77 24.31
N PRO A 520 12.94 -17.74 25.12
CA PRO A 520 12.73 -17.78 26.58
C PRO A 520 11.27 -17.96 27.00
N VAL A 521 10.34 -17.38 26.24
CA VAL A 521 8.89 -17.48 26.45
C VAL A 521 8.23 -18.07 25.21
N LEU A 522 7.40 -19.09 25.40
CA LEU A 522 6.68 -19.76 24.32
C LEU A 522 5.18 -19.65 24.50
N ILE A 523 4.48 -19.21 23.47
CA ILE A 523 3.01 -19.19 23.43
C ILE A 523 2.54 -20.16 22.34
N MET A 524 1.63 -21.05 22.67
CA MET A 524 1.03 -21.99 21.73
C MET A 524 -0.48 -21.77 21.68
N ASP A 525 -0.99 -21.29 20.53
CA ASP A 525 -2.43 -21.10 20.31
C ASP A 525 -2.91 -22.15 19.30
N GLU A 526 -3.67 -23.14 19.77
CA GLU A 526 -4.23 -24.26 18.98
C GLU A 526 -3.20 -25.12 18.20
N ALA A 527 -1.95 -25.18 18.65
CA ALA A 527 -0.86 -25.84 17.93
C ALA A 527 -1.09 -27.35 17.58
N THR A 528 -2.18 -27.98 18.07
CA THR A 528 -2.46 -29.41 17.87
C THR A 528 -3.92 -29.71 17.48
N SER A 529 -4.73 -28.69 17.12
CA SER A 529 -6.19 -28.85 16.98
C SER A 529 -6.64 -29.54 15.68
N GLU A 530 -5.84 -29.51 14.61
CA GLU A 530 -6.24 -30.00 13.29
C GLU A 530 -5.76 -31.41 12.95
N ALA A 531 -4.99 -32.05 13.83
CA ALA A 531 -4.49 -33.41 13.58
C ALA A 531 -5.59 -34.49 13.80
N GLY A 532 -5.72 -35.40 12.86
CA GLY A 532 -6.51 -36.62 13.05
C GLY A 532 -6.04 -37.40 14.25
N SER A 533 -6.92 -38.25 14.82
CA SER A 533 -6.71 -38.90 16.13
C SER A 533 -5.37 -39.63 16.34
N ASP A 534 -4.76 -40.16 15.28
CA ASP A 534 -3.50 -40.92 15.38
C ASP A 534 -2.26 -39.99 15.39
N ASN A 535 -2.33 -38.80 14.73
CA ASN A 535 -1.24 -37.84 14.66
C ASN A 535 -1.29 -36.78 15.76
N ALA A 536 -2.47 -36.57 16.40
CA ALA A 536 -2.64 -35.59 17.48
C ALA A 536 -1.71 -35.88 18.67
N ARG A 537 -1.52 -37.14 19.03
CA ARG A 537 -0.63 -37.54 20.13
C ARG A 537 0.85 -37.23 19.82
N SER A 538 1.28 -37.43 18.58
CA SER A 538 2.66 -37.12 18.16
C SER A 538 2.93 -35.60 18.23
N LEU A 539 1.99 -34.79 17.78
CA LEU A 539 2.09 -33.31 17.85
C LEU A 539 2.05 -32.82 19.31
N GLU A 540 1.23 -33.44 20.15
CA GLU A 540 1.17 -33.09 21.56
C GLU A 540 2.48 -33.39 22.30
N LEU A 541 3.10 -34.53 22.04
CA LEU A 541 4.43 -34.86 22.57
C LEU A 541 5.50 -33.88 22.05
N ALA A 542 5.45 -33.53 20.78
CA ALA A 542 6.35 -32.53 20.19
C ALA A 542 6.17 -31.14 20.84
N ALA A 543 4.94 -30.70 21.05
CA ALA A 543 4.62 -29.45 21.73
C ALA A 543 5.11 -29.41 23.19
N GLN A 544 4.93 -30.52 23.94
CA GLN A 544 5.45 -30.66 25.31
C GLN A 544 6.99 -30.62 25.33
N GLU A 545 7.65 -31.27 24.37
CA GLU A 545 9.11 -31.25 24.27
C GLU A 545 9.61 -29.82 24.01
N VAL A 546 8.93 -29.07 23.16
CA VAL A 546 9.29 -27.66 22.87
C VAL A 546 9.04 -26.77 24.07
N ALA A 547 7.98 -27.02 24.87
CA ALA A 547 7.65 -26.23 26.06
C ALA A 547 8.57 -26.51 27.26
N ARG A 548 9.27 -27.65 27.28
CA ARG A 548 10.07 -28.09 28.44
C ARG A 548 11.16 -27.06 28.79
N GLY A 549 11.17 -26.64 30.06
CA GLY A 549 12.17 -25.72 30.61
C GLY A 549 11.97 -24.27 30.23
N ARG A 550 10.90 -23.91 29.51
CA ARG A 550 10.56 -22.54 29.13
C ARG A 550 9.34 -22.03 29.87
N THR A 551 9.23 -20.71 30.04
CA THR A 551 7.96 -20.11 30.47
C THR A 551 6.96 -20.22 29.34
N SER A 552 5.93 -21.04 29.49
CA SER A 552 5.03 -21.40 28.39
C SER A 552 3.57 -21.12 28.72
N LEU A 553 2.85 -20.54 27.74
CA LEU A 553 1.41 -20.35 27.77
C LEU A 553 0.76 -21.18 26.64
N VAL A 554 -0.08 -22.12 27.00
CA VAL A 554 -0.80 -22.97 26.06
C VAL A 554 -2.28 -22.61 26.07
N VAL A 555 -2.79 -22.08 24.96
CA VAL A 555 -4.23 -21.86 24.79
C VAL A 555 -4.87 -23.20 24.44
N ALA A 556 -5.49 -23.84 25.44
CA ALA A 556 -6.05 -25.16 25.29
C ALA A 556 -7.48 -25.10 24.76
N HIS A 557 -7.71 -25.71 23.61
CA HIS A 557 -9.06 -25.98 23.07
C HIS A 557 -9.59 -27.35 23.47
N ARG A 558 -8.68 -28.24 23.86
CA ARG A 558 -8.99 -29.56 24.38
C ARG A 558 -8.51 -29.65 25.83
N LEU A 559 -9.35 -30.19 26.70
CA LEU A 559 -9.04 -30.27 28.13
C LEU A 559 -7.92 -31.27 28.48
N ASP A 560 -7.63 -32.25 27.60
CA ASP A 560 -6.47 -33.14 27.73
C ASP A 560 -5.13 -32.39 27.72
N GLN A 561 -5.01 -31.34 26.92
CA GLN A 561 -3.83 -30.46 26.90
C GLN A 561 -3.64 -29.71 28.23
N ALA A 562 -4.75 -29.26 28.81
CA ALA A 562 -4.72 -28.55 30.11
C ALA A 562 -4.31 -29.46 31.28
N VAL A 563 -4.62 -30.74 31.22
CA VAL A 563 -4.29 -31.69 32.31
C VAL A 563 -2.79 -31.87 32.51
N THR A 564 -2.00 -31.72 31.45
CA THR A 564 -0.54 -31.90 31.49
C THR A 564 0.21 -30.62 31.91
N ALA A 565 -0.48 -29.48 32.03
CA ALA A 565 0.10 -28.22 32.46
C ALA A 565 0.32 -28.17 33.98
N ASP A 566 1.36 -27.42 34.38
CA ASP A 566 1.66 -27.19 35.80
C ASP A 566 0.58 -26.35 36.47
N ARG A 567 -0.02 -25.42 35.74
CA ARG A 567 -1.05 -24.49 36.19
C ARG A 567 -2.11 -24.30 35.11
N ILE A 568 -3.35 -24.18 35.53
CA ILE A 568 -4.50 -23.95 34.64
C ILE A 568 -5.20 -22.67 35.06
N ILE A 569 -5.46 -21.82 34.07
CA ILE A 569 -6.20 -20.59 34.23
C ILE A 569 -7.49 -20.70 33.40
N LEU A 570 -8.63 -20.61 34.06
CA LEU A 570 -9.91 -20.52 33.40
C LEU A 570 -10.28 -19.06 33.16
N MET A 571 -10.37 -18.66 31.90
CA MET A 571 -10.84 -17.34 31.51
C MET A 571 -12.33 -17.36 31.15
N ASP A 572 -13.03 -16.32 31.60
CA ASP A 572 -14.40 -16.04 31.18
C ASP A 572 -14.59 -14.52 31.01
N HIS A 573 -15.17 -14.08 29.86
CA HIS A 573 -15.44 -12.68 29.57
C HIS A 573 -14.26 -11.72 29.79
N GLY A 574 -13.04 -12.11 29.42
CA GLY A 574 -11.85 -11.28 29.50
C GLY A 574 -11.19 -11.19 30.88
N ALA A 575 -11.65 -11.95 31.85
CA ALA A 575 -11.11 -11.99 33.20
C ALA A 575 -10.70 -13.41 33.60
N VAL A 576 -9.78 -13.53 34.59
CA VAL A 576 -9.44 -14.81 35.24
C VAL A 576 -10.56 -15.18 36.18
N PHE A 577 -11.13 -16.38 35.98
CA PHE A 577 -12.24 -16.90 36.79
C PHE A 577 -11.79 -17.94 37.81
N GLU A 578 -10.92 -18.86 37.42
CA GLU A 578 -10.31 -19.88 38.29
C GLU A 578 -8.83 -20.03 37.94
N ASP A 579 -8.01 -20.32 38.93
CA ASP A 579 -6.56 -20.44 38.82
C ASP A 579 -6.05 -21.49 39.81
N GLY A 580 -5.27 -22.44 39.31
CA GLY A 580 -4.71 -23.53 40.14
C GLY A 580 -4.24 -24.72 39.31
N SER A 581 -3.72 -25.73 39.96
CA SER A 581 -3.39 -27.00 39.32
C SER A 581 -4.67 -27.81 38.97
N HIS A 582 -4.55 -28.74 38.04
CA HIS A 582 -5.64 -29.63 37.65
C HIS A 582 -6.32 -30.29 38.87
N ARG A 583 -5.54 -30.76 39.84
CA ARG A 583 -6.04 -31.43 41.05
C ARG A 583 -6.78 -30.46 41.97
N GLU A 584 -6.27 -29.27 42.15
CA GLU A 584 -6.90 -28.22 42.98
C GLU A 584 -8.24 -27.79 42.41
N LEU A 585 -8.28 -27.50 41.09
CA LEU A 585 -9.49 -27.05 40.40
C LEU A 585 -10.58 -28.15 40.38
N LEU A 586 -10.21 -29.42 40.25
CA LEU A 586 -11.17 -30.53 40.36
C LEU A 586 -11.73 -30.64 41.79
N SER A 587 -10.88 -30.49 42.82
CA SER A 587 -11.29 -30.57 44.20
C SER A 587 -12.18 -29.41 44.65
N ALA A 588 -11.97 -28.20 44.04
CA ALA A 588 -12.78 -27.01 44.26
C ALA A 588 -14.23 -27.17 43.73
N ARG A 589 -14.50 -28.14 42.85
CA ARG A 589 -15.81 -28.38 42.21
C ARG A 589 -16.41 -27.12 41.55
N GLY A 590 -15.54 -26.30 40.98
CA GLY A 590 -15.91 -25.09 40.28
C GLY A 590 -16.29 -25.34 38.81
N ARG A 591 -16.30 -24.26 38.02
CA ARG A 591 -16.59 -24.30 36.56
C ARG A 591 -15.62 -25.19 35.79
N TYR A 592 -14.33 -25.21 36.15
CA TYR A 592 -13.38 -26.11 35.54
C TYR A 592 -13.76 -27.58 35.74
N ALA A 593 -14.14 -27.97 36.95
CA ALA A 593 -14.57 -29.31 37.24
C ALA A 593 -15.81 -29.70 36.43
N ASP A 594 -16.79 -28.80 36.29
CA ASP A 594 -17.98 -29.01 35.45
C ASP A 594 -17.63 -29.15 33.95
N LEU A 595 -16.71 -28.35 33.45
CA LEU A 595 -16.22 -28.47 32.07
C LEU A 595 -15.51 -29.78 31.83
N TYR A 596 -14.66 -30.19 32.79
CA TYR A 596 -13.92 -31.44 32.71
C TYR A 596 -14.86 -32.66 32.78
N ALA A 597 -15.86 -32.66 33.67
CA ALA A 597 -16.85 -33.71 33.77
C ALA A 597 -17.68 -33.92 32.51
N ARG A 598 -18.09 -32.83 31.86
CA ARG A 598 -18.79 -32.89 30.55
C ARG A 598 -17.91 -33.46 29.45
N TRP A 599 -16.64 -33.06 29.42
CA TRP A 599 -15.68 -33.52 28.41
C TRP A 599 -15.31 -35.01 28.63
N SER A 600 -15.05 -35.44 29.86
CA SER A 600 -14.73 -36.84 30.18
C SER A 600 -15.92 -37.77 29.97
N GLY A 601 -17.14 -37.35 30.33
CA GLY A 601 -18.37 -38.13 30.12
C GLY A 601 -18.73 -38.34 28.65
N SER A 602 -18.39 -37.43 27.77
CA SER A 602 -18.58 -37.61 26.31
C SER A 602 -17.60 -38.61 25.67
N ARG A 603 -16.56 -39.03 26.38
CA ARG A 603 -15.54 -40.00 25.93
C ARG A 603 -15.88 -41.47 26.29
N ASP A 604 -16.67 -41.65 27.33
CA ASP A 604 -17.13 -43.00 27.75
C ASP A 604 -18.33 -43.49 26.93
N ASP A 605 -19.04 -42.61 26.20
CA ASP A 605 -20.21 -42.92 25.36
C ASP A 605 -19.90 -43.13 23.86
N GLY A 606 -18.64 -43.11 23.43
CA GLY A 606 -18.20 -43.31 22.04
C GLY A 606 -17.17 -44.40 21.90
#